data_6e32179ad3094927ea1a01d3699e1b0c
#
_entry.id   6e32179ad3094927ea1a01d3699e1b0c
#
_cell.length_a   1.000
_cell.length_b   1.000
_cell.length_c   1.000
_cell.angle_alpha   90.00
_cell.angle_beta   90.00
_cell.angle_gamma   90.00
#
_symmetry.space_group_name_H-M   'P 1'
#
loop_
_entity.id
_entity.type
_entity.pdbx_description
1 polymer ?
#
loop_
_entity_poly.entity_id
_entity_poly.type
_entity_poly.pdbx_seq_one_letter_code
_entity_poly.pdbx_strand_id
1 'polypeptide(L)'
;MKPPFRADHVGSLLRPPQLVEARRLQSKDLAEIQARAIRTVVAKQEAIGLEGVTDGEFSRDWWHLDFLTQLDGVTARANPGPKFGGTEEQPPIPHVTGKLRYSKPIMVDDFAFLKSVAKKTAKFTIPSPSMLHLRAGRAGIAYKDMDEFWSDAAAAYRAAIKAFADAGCTYLQLDDVAFAYLCDPKIRAACVKNGDDPAALPRQYAETIRNALQGRPAGMTVVMHTCRGNFKSAWVAEGGYEPVAESMFSSGVDAFFMEFDTERAGGFEPLRFVPKGKKVVAGLVSSKINSLESKDDLKKKIDEAAKYVPLENLCLSPQCGFSSTHHGNKLTPDEQWRKLERVLEVSREIWRA
;
A
#
# COMPACT_ATOMS: atom_id res chain seq x y z
N MET A 1 21.73 -6.03 0.37
CA MET A 1 20.75 -6.26 -0.73
C MET A 1 19.90 -4.99 -0.88
N LYS A 2 19.46 -4.60 -2.08
CA LYS A 2 18.57 -3.43 -2.25
C LYS A 2 17.10 -3.88 -2.21
N PRO A 3 16.17 -3.06 -1.63
CA PRO A 3 14.75 -3.39 -1.61
C PRO A 3 14.16 -3.49 -3.05
N PRO A 4 13.01 -4.16 -3.23
CA PRO A 4 12.36 -5.00 -2.22
C PRO A 4 13.18 -6.26 -1.93
N PHE A 5 12.98 -6.79 -0.72
CA PHE A 5 13.68 -7.98 -0.25
C PHE A 5 12.94 -9.26 -0.67
N ARG A 6 13.66 -10.41 -0.67
CA ARG A 6 13.05 -11.71 -1.07
C ARG A 6 11.84 -12.07 -0.21
N ALA A 7 11.95 -11.85 1.09
CA ALA A 7 10.84 -11.83 2.04
C ALA A 7 10.56 -10.37 2.40
N ASP A 8 9.39 -9.89 2.09
CA ASP A 8 8.98 -8.51 2.37
C ASP A 8 7.53 -8.50 2.91
N HIS A 9 7.03 -7.35 3.32
CA HIS A 9 5.65 -7.19 3.76
C HIS A 9 5.11 -5.81 3.39
N VAL A 10 3.78 -5.67 3.40
CA VAL A 10 3.11 -4.44 2.93
C VAL A 10 3.32 -3.26 3.88
N GLY A 11 3.28 -3.47 5.20
CA GLY A 11 3.61 -2.39 6.14
C GLY A 11 2.79 -2.39 7.41
N SER A 12 1.46 -2.37 7.33
CA SER A 12 0.62 -2.29 8.53
C SER A 12 0.60 -3.61 9.30
N LEU A 13 0.64 -3.50 10.62
CA LEU A 13 0.59 -4.62 11.56
C LEU A 13 -0.53 -4.42 12.58
N LEU A 14 -0.95 -5.51 13.24
CA LEU A 14 -1.98 -5.45 14.27
C LEU A 14 -1.52 -4.58 15.45
N ARG A 15 -2.33 -3.57 15.76
CA ARG A 15 -2.04 -2.63 16.83
C ARG A 15 -2.21 -3.29 18.20
N PRO A 16 -1.28 -3.06 19.15
CA PRO A 16 -1.45 -3.52 20.52
C PRO A 16 -2.73 -2.93 21.15
N PRO A 17 -3.48 -3.69 21.96
CA PRO A 17 -4.73 -3.20 22.58
C PRO A 17 -4.54 -1.91 23.38
N GLN A 18 -3.41 -1.76 24.06
CA GLN A 18 -3.08 -0.55 24.82
C GLN A 18 -2.98 0.69 23.92
N LEU A 19 -2.43 0.58 22.72
CA LEU A 19 -2.35 1.68 21.75
C LEU A 19 -3.74 2.03 21.21
N VAL A 20 -4.55 1.02 20.88
CA VAL A 20 -5.93 1.23 20.41
C VAL A 20 -6.75 1.95 21.47
N GLU A 21 -6.67 1.52 22.72
CA GLU A 21 -7.40 2.13 23.82
C GLU A 21 -6.91 3.55 24.15
N ALA A 22 -5.59 3.77 24.20
CA ALA A 22 -5.03 5.10 24.43
C ALA A 22 -5.47 6.10 23.36
N ARG A 23 -5.58 5.66 22.11
CA ARG A 23 -6.05 6.49 21.00
C ARG A 23 -7.54 6.78 21.10
N ARG A 24 -8.36 5.77 21.40
CA ARG A 24 -9.79 5.92 21.62
C ARG A 24 -10.13 6.91 22.72
N LEU A 25 -9.34 6.90 23.81
CA LEU A 25 -9.50 7.79 24.96
C LEU A 25 -8.79 9.14 24.81
N GLN A 26 -8.10 9.39 23.71
CA GLN A 26 -7.25 10.57 23.53
C GLN A 26 -6.31 10.78 24.72
N SER A 27 -5.69 9.68 25.18
CA SER A 27 -4.83 9.66 26.36
C SER A 27 -3.70 10.69 26.25
N LYS A 28 -3.37 11.32 27.37
CA LYS A 28 -2.22 12.22 27.48
C LYS A 28 -0.89 11.50 27.17
N ASP A 29 -0.84 10.21 27.42
CA ASP A 29 0.35 9.36 27.24
C ASP A 29 0.39 8.70 25.85
N LEU A 30 -0.52 9.07 24.94
CA LEU A 30 -0.63 8.43 23.62
C LEU A 30 0.71 8.43 22.87
N ALA A 31 1.43 9.54 22.86
CA ALA A 31 2.71 9.64 22.16
C ALA A 31 3.77 8.66 22.71
N GLU A 32 3.82 8.50 24.03
CA GLU A 32 4.75 7.57 24.68
C GLU A 32 4.36 6.11 24.41
N ILE A 33 3.07 5.77 24.53
CA ILE A 33 2.53 4.45 24.26
C ILE A 33 2.80 4.06 22.79
N GLN A 34 2.57 4.97 21.85
CA GLN A 34 2.84 4.80 20.43
C GLN A 34 4.33 4.56 20.17
N ALA A 35 5.20 5.40 20.72
CA ALA A 35 6.65 5.27 20.56
C ALA A 35 7.16 3.92 21.10
N ARG A 36 6.66 3.47 22.25
CA ARG A 36 6.99 2.16 22.83
C ARG A 36 6.50 1.00 21.94
N ALA A 37 5.26 1.10 21.44
CA ALA A 37 4.68 0.10 20.53
C ALA A 37 5.48 -0.02 19.23
N ILE A 38 5.91 1.11 18.65
CA ILE A 38 6.73 1.13 17.42
C ILE A 38 8.10 0.49 17.70
N ARG A 39 8.78 0.84 18.79
CA ARG A 39 10.06 0.18 19.14
C ARG A 39 9.90 -1.33 19.27
N THR A 40 8.84 -1.78 19.92
CA THR A 40 8.57 -3.21 20.13
C THR A 40 8.32 -3.93 18.83
N VAL A 41 7.49 -3.37 17.95
CA VAL A 41 7.13 -4.03 16.67
C VAL A 41 8.29 -4.02 15.69
N VAL A 42 9.11 -2.97 15.66
CA VAL A 42 10.35 -2.93 14.86
C VAL A 42 11.34 -4.00 15.33
N ALA A 43 11.62 -4.06 16.63
CA ALA A 43 12.51 -5.09 17.18
C ALA A 43 12.03 -6.51 16.89
N LYS A 44 10.71 -6.75 16.91
CA LYS A 44 10.14 -8.08 16.58
C LYS A 44 10.27 -8.41 15.10
N GLN A 45 10.05 -7.46 14.18
CA GLN A 45 10.29 -7.64 12.75
C GLN A 45 11.75 -8.02 12.47
N GLU A 46 12.69 -7.33 13.10
CA GLU A 46 14.12 -7.62 12.99
C GLU A 46 14.48 -8.99 13.58
N ALA A 47 13.91 -9.36 14.71
CA ALA A 47 14.18 -10.63 15.39
C ALA A 47 13.74 -11.85 14.59
N ILE A 48 12.65 -11.78 13.84
CA ILE A 48 12.24 -12.87 12.93
C ILE A 48 13.06 -12.92 11.64
N GLY A 49 13.79 -11.82 11.30
CA GLY A 49 14.72 -11.78 10.17
C GLY A 49 14.23 -10.98 8.96
N LEU A 50 13.28 -10.07 9.12
CA LEU A 50 12.91 -9.14 8.05
C LEU A 50 14.01 -8.10 7.82
N GLU A 51 14.32 -7.82 6.55
CA GLU A 51 15.32 -6.82 6.14
C GLU A 51 14.70 -5.44 5.89
N GLY A 52 13.41 -5.39 5.55
CA GLY A 52 12.60 -4.18 5.51
C GLY A 52 11.67 -4.15 6.72
N VAL A 53 11.71 -3.07 7.51
CA VAL A 53 10.89 -2.92 8.72
C VAL A 53 10.06 -1.65 8.66
N THR A 54 8.85 -1.70 9.21
CA THR A 54 7.92 -0.57 9.27
C THR A 54 7.56 -0.23 10.70
N ASP A 55 6.97 0.94 10.92
CA ASP A 55 6.34 1.33 12.18
C ASP A 55 5.03 0.57 12.49
N GLY A 56 4.61 -0.38 11.61
CA GLY A 56 3.33 -1.08 11.68
C GLY A 56 2.13 -0.20 11.34
N GLU A 57 2.37 1.03 10.89
CA GLU A 57 1.37 2.11 10.74
C GLU A 57 0.72 2.50 12.08
N PHE A 58 1.46 2.36 13.17
CA PHE A 58 0.95 2.67 14.51
C PHE A 58 0.82 4.17 14.78
N SER A 59 1.40 5.03 13.92
CA SER A 59 1.29 6.48 13.99
C SER A 59 -0.03 7.01 13.43
N ARG A 60 -0.84 6.20 12.74
CA ARG A 60 -2.04 6.65 12.00
C ARG A 60 -3.29 5.81 12.31
N ASP A 61 -4.46 6.39 12.09
CA ASP A 61 -5.76 5.72 12.20
C ASP A 61 -6.17 5.06 10.89
N TRP A 62 -5.99 5.78 9.79
CA TRP A 62 -6.32 5.36 8.45
C TRP A 62 -5.08 5.36 7.56
N TRP A 63 -4.84 4.30 6.82
CA TRP A 63 -3.68 4.17 5.93
C TRP A 63 -3.55 5.31 4.91
N HIS A 64 -4.66 5.95 4.51
CA HIS A 64 -4.68 6.99 3.47
C HIS A 64 -5.09 8.37 3.97
N LEU A 65 -6.12 8.47 4.83
CA LEU A 65 -6.67 9.77 5.22
C LEU A 65 -5.70 10.61 6.04
N ASP A 66 -4.96 9.98 6.95
CA ASP A 66 -3.99 10.68 7.81
C ASP A 66 -2.89 11.39 7.00
N PHE A 67 -2.59 10.94 5.80
CA PHE A 67 -1.71 11.63 4.87
C PHE A 67 -2.48 12.62 3.99
N LEU A 68 -3.55 12.15 3.31
CA LEU A 68 -4.22 12.92 2.28
C LEU A 68 -4.89 14.19 2.80
N THR A 69 -5.49 14.14 4.00
CA THR A 69 -6.17 15.31 4.60
C THR A 69 -5.21 16.37 5.14
N GLN A 70 -3.92 16.08 5.17
CA GLN A 70 -2.89 17.06 5.51
C GLN A 70 -2.35 17.83 4.30
N LEU A 71 -2.65 17.37 3.08
CA LEU A 71 -2.41 18.16 1.87
C LEU A 71 -3.36 19.37 1.84
N ASP A 72 -2.85 20.51 1.41
CA ASP A 72 -3.71 21.67 1.19
C ASP A 72 -4.80 21.32 0.16
N GLY A 73 -5.99 21.81 0.38
CA GLY A 73 -7.12 21.60 -0.52
C GLY A 73 -7.81 20.24 -0.42
N VAL A 74 -7.44 19.38 0.54
CA VAL A 74 -8.07 18.07 0.74
C VAL A 74 -8.86 18.03 2.05
N THR A 75 -10.10 17.49 1.98
CA THR A 75 -10.95 17.26 3.15
C THR A 75 -11.53 15.85 3.12
N ALA A 76 -11.75 15.25 4.28
CA ALA A 76 -12.47 13.98 4.38
C ALA A 76 -13.98 14.23 4.47
N ARG A 77 -14.78 13.41 3.76
CA ARG A 77 -16.25 13.43 3.82
C ARG A 77 -16.79 12.02 4.01
N ALA A 78 -18.03 11.93 4.52
CA ALA A 78 -18.71 10.65 4.62
C ALA A 78 -18.80 9.96 3.24
N ASN A 79 -18.64 8.65 3.23
CA ASN A 79 -18.70 7.85 2.01
C ASN A 79 -20.15 7.40 1.76
N PRO A 80 -20.83 7.86 0.71
CA PRO A 80 -22.17 7.42 0.35
C PRO A 80 -22.18 6.12 -0.47
N GLY A 81 -21.00 5.60 -0.83
CA GLY A 81 -20.85 4.45 -1.73
C GLY A 81 -21.22 3.10 -1.07
N PRO A 82 -20.97 2.00 -1.77
CA PRO A 82 -21.27 0.67 -1.27
C PRO A 82 -20.42 0.35 -0.03
N LYS A 83 -21.04 -0.34 0.93
CA LYS A 83 -20.38 -0.76 2.17
C LYS A 83 -19.40 -1.91 1.91
N PHE A 84 -18.33 -1.97 2.69
CA PHE A 84 -17.53 -3.19 2.77
C PHE A 84 -18.39 -4.35 3.24
N GLY A 85 -18.24 -5.51 2.62
CA GLY A 85 -19.04 -6.69 2.94
C GLY A 85 -19.00 -7.01 4.44
N GLY A 86 -20.18 -7.09 5.08
CA GLY A 86 -20.31 -7.45 6.48
C GLY A 86 -19.97 -6.35 7.50
N THR A 87 -19.88 -5.07 7.08
CA THR A 87 -19.66 -3.94 8.00
C THR A 87 -20.71 -2.87 7.85
N GLU A 88 -21.12 -2.25 8.98
CA GLU A 88 -22.02 -1.10 8.98
C GLU A 88 -21.27 0.21 8.78
N GLU A 89 -20.01 0.24 9.15
CA GLU A 89 -19.13 1.40 9.09
C GLU A 89 -18.42 1.50 7.74
N GLN A 90 -18.27 2.73 7.25
CA GLN A 90 -17.54 3.02 6.03
C GLN A 90 -16.42 4.02 6.26
N PRO A 91 -15.21 3.76 5.69
CA PRO A 91 -14.15 4.75 5.70
C PRO A 91 -14.62 6.04 5.01
N PRO A 92 -14.36 7.22 5.60
CA PRO A 92 -14.51 8.47 4.89
C PRO A 92 -13.67 8.49 3.62
N ILE A 93 -14.05 9.34 2.67
CA ILE A 93 -13.33 9.50 1.39
C ILE A 93 -12.72 10.90 1.27
N PRO A 94 -11.54 11.02 0.67
CA PRO A 94 -10.95 12.32 0.41
C PRO A 94 -11.71 13.04 -0.70
N HIS A 95 -11.93 14.33 -0.52
CA HIS A 95 -12.42 15.26 -1.53
C HIS A 95 -11.41 16.36 -1.72
N VAL A 96 -11.16 16.75 -2.95
CA VAL A 96 -10.29 17.87 -3.29
C VAL A 96 -11.14 19.11 -3.43
N THR A 97 -11.15 19.95 -2.40
CA THR A 97 -12.03 21.13 -2.26
C THR A 97 -11.32 22.43 -2.58
N GLY A 98 -10.03 22.39 -2.92
CA GLY A 98 -9.21 23.55 -3.24
C GLY A 98 -7.91 23.17 -3.95
N LYS A 99 -7.02 24.15 -4.14
CA LYS A 99 -5.72 23.95 -4.78
C LYS A 99 -4.85 22.98 -3.99
N LEU A 100 -4.42 21.90 -4.62
CA LEU A 100 -3.53 20.91 -4.03
C LEU A 100 -2.12 21.46 -3.84
N ARG A 101 -1.56 21.29 -2.64
CA ARG A 101 -0.17 21.59 -2.33
C ARG A 101 0.37 20.72 -1.20
N TYR A 102 1.65 20.46 -1.23
CA TYR A 102 2.41 19.91 -0.09
C TYR A 102 3.15 21.08 0.56
N SER A 103 2.50 21.79 1.47
CA SER A 103 3.01 23.03 2.08
C SER A 103 3.80 22.82 3.38
N LYS A 104 3.69 21.60 3.96
CA LYS A 104 4.37 21.22 5.20
C LYS A 104 4.81 19.75 5.15
N PRO A 105 5.83 19.35 5.94
CA PRO A 105 6.18 17.94 6.07
C PRO A 105 4.99 17.13 6.62
N ILE A 106 4.57 16.09 5.89
CA ILE A 106 3.49 15.19 6.29
C ILE A 106 4.11 13.83 6.61
N MET A 107 3.96 13.34 7.84
CA MET A 107 4.47 12.05 8.34
C MET A 107 6.01 11.88 8.23
N VAL A 108 6.75 12.94 7.95
CA VAL A 108 8.22 12.88 7.86
C VAL A 108 8.84 12.61 9.23
N ASP A 109 8.24 13.17 10.30
CA ASP A 109 8.68 12.93 11.67
C ASP A 109 8.40 11.49 12.11
N ASP A 110 7.28 10.89 11.69
CA ASP A 110 6.99 9.46 11.90
C ASP A 110 8.05 8.58 11.24
N PHE A 111 8.42 8.89 10.00
CA PHE A 111 9.52 8.19 9.33
C PHE A 111 10.86 8.40 10.04
N ALA A 112 11.18 9.61 10.46
CA ALA A 112 12.41 9.91 11.18
C ALA A 112 12.50 9.12 12.50
N PHE A 113 11.38 8.99 13.20
CA PHE A 113 11.29 8.15 14.40
C PHE A 113 11.51 6.67 14.07
N LEU A 114 10.80 6.11 13.06
CA LEU A 114 11.02 4.74 12.61
C LEU A 114 12.50 4.50 12.29
N LYS A 115 13.11 5.39 11.50
CA LYS A 115 14.51 5.30 11.12
C LYS A 115 15.46 5.33 12.34
N SER A 116 15.13 6.10 13.36
CA SER A 116 15.95 6.22 14.58
C SER A 116 15.99 4.95 15.43
N VAL A 117 14.97 4.08 15.30
CA VAL A 117 14.85 2.84 16.08
C VAL A 117 15.14 1.58 15.27
N ALA A 118 15.13 1.67 13.94
CA ALA A 118 15.40 0.54 13.05
C ALA A 118 16.90 0.31 12.87
N LYS A 119 17.33 -0.96 12.96
CA LYS A 119 18.68 -1.42 12.62
C LYS A 119 18.75 -1.95 11.18
N LYS A 120 17.60 -2.30 10.62
CA LYS A 120 17.40 -2.75 9.24
C LYS A 120 16.88 -1.60 8.38
N THR A 121 16.54 -1.87 7.11
CA THR A 121 16.04 -0.83 6.22
C THR A 121 14.65 -0.36 6.65
N ALA A 122 14.55 0.91 7.07
CA ALA A 122 13.28 1.54 7.38
C ALA A 122 12.46 1.72 6.08
N LYS A 123 11.32 1.04 6.02
CA LYS A 123 10.32 1.13 4.95
C LYS A 123 9.17 1.99 5.43
N PHE A 124 8.78 2.98 4.65
CA PHE A 124 7.62 3.82 4.97
C PHE A 124 6.55 3.73 3.89
N THR A 125 5.29 3.88 4.26
CA THR A 125 4.14 3.75 3.36
C THR A 125 3.34 5.04 3.36
N ILE A 126 2.92 5.50 2.18
CA ILE A 126 1.97 6.61 2.00
C ILE A 126 0.97 6.20 0.91
N PRO A 127 -0.26 6.75 0.91
CA PRO A 127 -1.21 6.49 -0.18
C PRO A 127 -0.64 6.99 -1.51
N SER A 128 -1.04 6.36 -2.63
CA SER A 128 -0.68 6.84 -3.97
C SER A 128 -1.51 8.08 -4.36
N PRO A 129 -1.07 8.88 -5.33
CA PRO A 129 -1.83 10.07 -5.78
C PRO A 129 -3.18 9.73 -6.41
N SER A 130 -3.38 8.53 -6.96
CA SER A 130 -4.67 8.04 -7.48
C SER A 130 -5.78 8.06 -6.43
N MET A 131 -5.42 7.97 -5.15
CA MET A 131 -6.36 7.99 -4.03
C MET A 131 -7.08 9.33 -3.84
N LEU A 132 -6.53 10.42 -4.39
CA LEU A 132 -7.20 11.73 -4.42
C LEU A 132 -8.43 11.75 -5.32
N HIS A 133 -8.51 10.83 -6.29
CA HIS A 133 -9.57 10.80 -7.31
C HIS A 133 -10.52 9.59 -7.14
N LEU A 134 -9.98 8.39 -7.03
CA LEU A 134 -10.69 7.13 -7.27
C LEU A 134 -12.08 7.02 -6.60
N ARG A 135 -12.18 7.35 -5.30
CA ARG A 135 -13.42 7.10 -4.55
C ARG A 135 -14.46 8.18 -4.71
N ALA A 136 -14.03 9.42 -4.82
CA ALA A 136 -14.89 10.57 -5.01
C ALA A 136 -15.18 10.86 -6.49
N GLY A 137 -14.35 10.33 -7.39
CA GLY A 137 -14.43 10.56 -8.83
C GLY A 137 -14.29 12.03 -9.19
N ARG A 138 -14.60 12.37 -10.43
CA ARG A 138 -14.61 13.76 -10.92
C ARG A 138 -15.46 14.70 -10.06
N ALA A 139 -16.57 14.21 -9.54
CA ALA A 139 -17.48 15.00 -8.69
C ALA A 139 -16.87 15.43 -7.34
N GLY A 140 -15.87 14.70 -6.87
CA GLY A 140 -15.16 15.01 -5.62
C GLY A 140 -14.01 16.02 -5.77
N ILE A 141 -13.82 16.61 -6.97
CA ILE A 141 -12.67 17.44 -7.29
C ILE A 141 -13.13 18.83 -7.74
N ALA A 142 -12.76 19.86 -6.99
CA ALA A 142 -13.16 21.24 -7.22
C ALA A 142 -12.29 22.00 -8.23
N TYR A 143 -11.53 21.29 -9.06
CA TYR A 143 -10.81 21.88 -10.19
C TYR A 143 -11.73 22.02 -11.40
N LYS A 144 -11.61 23.10 -12.14
CA LYS A 144 -12.30 23.28 -13.43
C LYS A 144 -11.63 22.44 -14.51
N ASP A 145 -10.30 22.46 -14.52
CA ASP A 145 -9.44 21.73 -15.43
C ASP A 145 -8.83 20.51 -14.73
N MET A 146 -9.02 19.31 -15.28
CA MET A 146 -8.47 18.08 -14.73
C MET A 146 -6.99 17.92 -15.02
N ASP A 147 -6.46 18.53 -16.09
CA ASP A 147 -5.03 18.48 -16.36
C ASP A 147 -4.26 19.29 -15.30
N GLU A 148 -4.83 20.42 -14.87
CA GLU A 148 -4.30 21.18 -13.73
C GLU A 148 -4.32 20.33 -12.43
N PHE A 149 -5.42 19.63 -12.17
CA PHE A 149 -5.52 18.74 -11.00
C PHE A 149 -4.42 17.67 -11.00
N TRP A 150 -4.25 16.95 -12.12
CA TRP A 150 -3.25 15.90 -12.20
C TRP A 150 -1.82 16.43 -12.09
N SER A 151 -1.56 17.61 -12.66
CA SER A 151 -0.29 18.29 -12.54
C SER A 151 0.03 18.67 -11.09
N ASP A 152 -0.94 19.24 -10.37
CA ASP A 152 -0.79 19.62 -8.97
C ASP A 152 -0.66 18.40 -8.06
N ALA A 153 -1.42 17.33 -8.32
CA ALA A 153 -1.28 16.07 -7.59
C ALA A 153 0.13 15.50 -7.74
N ALA A 154 0.66 15.45 -8.97
CA ALA A 154 2.02 15.01 -9.22
C ALA A 154 3.06 15.90 -8.53
N ALA A 155 2.87 17.22 -8.55
CA ALA A 155 3.78 18.17 -7.90
C ALA A 155 3.78 18.04 -6.38
N ALA A 156 2.61 17.88 -5.76
CA ALA A 156 2.47 17.66 -4.32
C ALA A 156 3.18 16.36 -3.89
N TYR A 157 2.99 15.27 -4.63
CA TYR A 157 3.65 14.00 -4.34
C TYR A 157 5.16 14.03 -4.61
N ARG A 158 5.61 14.75 -5.62
CA ARG A 158 7.06 14.99 -5.85
C ARG A 158 7.69 15.68 -4.65
N ALA A 159 7.03 16.70 -4.11
CA ALA A 159 7.48 17.39 -2.91
C ALA A 159 7.49 16.47 -1.67
N ALA A 160 6.47 15.64 -1.50
CA ALA A 160 6.42 14.64 -0.44
C ALA A 160 7.57 13.61 -0.57
N ILE A 161 7.76 13.02 -1.75
CA ILE A 161 8.85 12.05 -2.01
C ILE A 161 10.22 12.69 -1.72
N LYS A 162 10.41 13.95 -2.12
CA LYS A 162 11.62 14.70 -1.81
C LYS A 162 11.80 14.87 -0.30
N ALA A 163 10.77 15.23 0.44
CA ALA A 163 10.83 15.41 1.89
C ALA A 163 11.23 14.11 2.61
N PHE A 164 10.67 12.97 2.22
CA PHE A 164 11.10 11.66 2.73
C PHE A 164 12.55 11.34 2.35
N ALA A 165 12.96 11.64 1.11
CA ALA A 165 14.34 11.43 0.68
C ALA A 165 15.32 12.31 1.47
N ASP A 166 15.01 13.59 1.70
CA ASP A 166 15.81 14.52 2.50
C ASP A 166 15.95 14.04 3.96
N ALA A 167 14.92 13.38 4.51
CA ALA A 167 14.97 12.71 5.81
C ALA A 167 15.77 11.39 5.79
N GLY A 168 16.24 10.97 4.59
CA GLY A 168 17.04 9.78 4.36
C GLY A 168 16.23 8.50 4.19
N CYS A 169 15.01 8.60 3.68
CA CYS A 169 14.23 7.45 3.27
C CYS A 169 14.81 6.84 2.01
N THR A 170 15.18 5.56 2.09
CA THR A 170 15.69 4.78 0.94
C THR A 170 14.70 3.75 0.44
N TYR A 171 13.58 3.55 1.17
CA TYR A 171 12.54 2.59 0.81
C TYR A 171 11.14 3.17 1.10
N LEU A 172 10.47 3.66 0.07
CA LEU A 172 9.11 4.23 0.16
C LEU A 172 8.13 3.36 -0.62
N GLN A 173 6.96 3.12 -0.05
CA GLN A 173 5.85 2.42 -0.72
C GLN A 173 4.69 3.39 -0.96
N LEU A 174 4.16 3.36 -2.16
CA LEU A 174 2.90 4.00 -2.54
C LEU A 174 1.78 2.96 -2.45
N ASP A 175 0.86 3.13 -1.51
CA ASP A 175 -0.29 2.24 -1.37
C ASP A 175 -1.40 2.67 -2.31
N ASP A 176 -1.80 1.77 -3.19
CA ASP A 176 -2.79 1.99 -4.23
C ASP A 176 -3.90 0.96 -4.18
N VAL A 177 -5.13 1.40 -4.32
CA VAL A 177 -6.26 0.50 -4.57
C VAL A 177 -6.87 0.74 -5.94
N ALA A 178 -6.51 1.84 -6.62
CA ALA A 178 -7.17 2.31 -7.83
C ALA A 178 -7.02 1.32 -8.98
N PHE A 179 -5.81 0.83 -9.22
CA PHE A 179 -5.59 -0.14 -10.29
C PHE A 179 -6.36 -1.44 -10.03
N ALA A 180 -6.30 -1.97 -8.81
CA ALA A 180 -7.00 -3.20 -8.48
C ALA A 180 -8.54 -3.03 -8.49
N TYR A 181 -9.05 -1.87 -8.10
CA TYR A 181 -10.48 -1.57 -8.17
C TYR A 181 -10.98 -1.47 -9.62
N LEU A 182 -10.19 -0.92 -10.53
CA LEU A 182 -10.52 -0.85 -11.96
C LEU A 182 -10.45 -2.21 -12.67
N CYS A 183 -10.05 -3.28 -11.98
CA CYS A 183 -10.22 -4.65 -12.47
C CYS A 183 -11.66 -5.17 -12.29
N ASP A 184 -12.45 -4.58 -11.39
CA ASP A 184 -13.82 -4.99 -11.09
C ASP A 184 -14.83 -4.32 -12.05
N PRO A 185 -15.62 -5.10 -12.82
CA PRO A 185 -16.60 -4.54 -13.74
C PRO A 185 -17.66 -3.65 -13.06
N LYS A 186 -18.01 -3.94 -11.80
CA LYS A 186 -19.01 -3.14 -11.04
C LYS A 186 -18.45 -1.78 -10.71
N ILE A 187 -17.18 -1.71 -10.33
CA ILE A 187 -16.50 -0.44 -10.02
C ILE A 187 -16.29 0.37 -11.30
N ARG A 188 -15.90 -0.28 -12.41
CA ARG A 188 -15.82 0.39 -13.73
C ARG A 188 -17.16 1.00 -14.14
N ALA A 189 -18.25 0.28 -13.95
CA ALA A 189 -19.60 0.81 -14.23
C ALA A 189 -19.96 1.99 -13.31
N ALA A 190 -19.53 1.99 -12.05
CA ALA A 190 -19.70 3.12 -11.15
C ALA A 190 -18.89 4.36 -11.58
N CYS A 191 -17.66 4.18 -12.07
CA CYS A 191 -16.85 5.27 -12.64
C CYS A 191 -17.59 5.97 -13.80
N VAL A 192 -18.15 5.20 -14.74
CA VAL A 192 -18.95 5.76 -15.85
C VAL A 192 -20.13 6.60 -15.35
N LYS A 193 -20.86 6.13 -14.33
CA LYS A 193 -21.96 6.88 -13.71
C LYS A 193 -21.50 8.19 -13.06
N ASN A 194 -20.26 8.23 -12.60
CA ASN A 194 -19.65 9.41 -11.98
C ASN A 194 -18.99 10.35 -13.00
N GLY A 195 -19.12 10.06 -14.30
CA GLY A 195 -18.57 10.89 -15.38
C GLY A 195 -17.10 10.62 -15.71
N ASP A 196 -16.55 9.52 -15.24
CA ASP A 196 -15.17 9.12 -15.49
C ASP A 196 -15.10 8.04 -16.59
N ASP A 197 -14.01 8.03 -17.34
CA ASP A 197 -13.70 6.94 -18.28
C ASP A 197 -12.78 5.88 -17.63
N PRO A 198 -13.34 4.73 -17.22
CA PRO A 198 -12.54 3.69 -16.57
C PRO A 198 -11.50 3.03 -17.50
N ALA A 199 -11.54 3.28 -18.79
CA ALA A 199 -10.51 2.82 -19.73
C ALA A 199 -9.31 3.78 -19.74
N ALA A 200 -9.53 5.07 -19.58
CA ALA A 200 -8.48 6.09 -19.55
C ALA A 200 -7.80 6.23 -18.17
N LEU A 201 -8.54 6.02 -17.07
CA LEU A 201 -8.05 6.21 -15.71
C LEU A 201 -6.75 5.46 -15.38
N PRO A 202 -6.53 4.18 -15.75
CA PRO A 202 -5.29 3.50 -15.43
C PRO A 202 -4.05 4.20 -16.00
N ARG A 203 -4.15 4.70 -17.23
CA ARG A 203 -3.07 5.46 -17.86
C ARG A 203 -2.84 6.79 -17.14
N GLN A 204 -3.91 7.51 -16.81
CA GLN A 204 -3.82 8.78 -16.10
C GLN A 204 -3.17 8.64 -14.72
N TYR A 205 -3.54 7.60 -13.96
CA TYR A 205 -2.93 7.31 -12.66
C TYR A 205 -1.44 6.97 -12.80
N ALA A 206 -1.09 6.12 -13.78
CA ALA A 206 0.30 5.77 -14.03
C ALA A 206 1.16 6.99 -14.43
N GLU A 207 0.63 7.88 -15.26
CA GLU A 207 1.30 9.14 -15.63
C GLU A 207 1.50 10.06 -14.42
N THR A 208 0.49 10.20 -13.58
CA THR A 208 0.57 11.03 -12.37
C THR A 208 1.64 10.49 -11.41
N ILE A 209 1.69 9.17 -11.20
CA ILE A 209 2.73 8.53 -10.38
C ILE A 209 4.11 8.74 -11.00
N ARG A 210 4.27 8.51 -12.31
CA ARG A 210 5.55 8.71 -13.01
C ARG A 210 6.03 10.14 -12.91
N ASN A 211 5.12 11.12 -13.03
CA ASN A 211 5.44 12.54 -12.88
C ASN A 211 5.82 12.91 -11.44
N ALA A 212 5.18 12.27 -10.43
CA ALA A 212 5.55 12.43 -9.04
C ALA A 212 6.95 11.89 -8.70
N LEU A 213 7.40 10.87 -9.42
CA LEU A 213 8.72 10.25 -9.22
C LEU A 213 9.88 11.03 -9.87
N GLN A 214 9.60 12.08 -10.67
CA GLN A 214 10.65 12.86 -11.32
C GLN A 214 11.55 13.55 -10.28
N GLY A 215 12.87 13.44 -10.49
CA GLY A 215 13.86 14.04 -9.59
C GLY A 215 14.10 13.31 -8.28
N ARG A 216 13.49 12.13 -8.06
CA ARG A 216 13.81 11.32 -6.87
C ARG A 216 15.28 10.88 -6.90
N PRO A 217 15.96 10.79 -5.73
CA PRO A 217 17.34 10.32 -5.68
C PRO A 217 17.50 8.88 -6.17
N ALA A 218 18.56 8.59 -6.90
CA ALA A 218 18.84 7.26 -7.44
C ALA A 218 18.99 6.16 -6.35
N GLY A 219 19.35 6.55 -5.12
CA GLY A 219 19.46 5.64 -3.98
C GLY A 219 18.11 5.29 -3.29
N MET A 220 17.03 5.94 -3.70
CA MET A 220 15.69 5.71 -3.12
C MET A 220 14.91 4.73 -3.99
N THR A 221 14.54 3.59 -3.43
CA THR A 221 13.60 2.64 -4.04
C THR A 221 12.18 3.06 -3.72
N VAL A 222 11.36 3.25 -4.75
CA VAL A 222 9.91 3.50 -4.60
C VAL A 222 9.14 2.35 -5.20
N VAL A 223 8.27 1.73 -4.41
CA VAL A 223 7.45 0.60 -4.82
C VAL A 223 5.97 0.96 -4.74
N MET A 224 5.12 0.18 -5.38
CA MET A 224 3.67 0.35 -5.31
C MET A 224 3.02 -0.93 -4.82
N HIS A 225 2.12 -0.82 -3.85
CA HIS A 225 1.25 -1.91 -3.43
C HIS A 225 -0.14 -1.72 -4.00
N THR A 226 -0.68 -2.76 -4.64
CA THR A 226 -2.02 -2.76 -5.20
C THR A 226 -2.93 -3.66 -4.37
N CYS A 227 -3.98 -3.05 -3.77
CA CYS A 227 -4.88 -3.72 -2.84
C CYS A 227 -6.32 -3.72 -3.35
N ARG A 228 -7.05 -4.82 -3.14
CA ARG A 228 -8.50 -4.93 -3.43
C ARG A 228 -9.40 -4.54 -2.27
N GLY A 229 -8.84 -3.86 -1.30
CA GLY A 229 -9.49 -3.49 -0.05
C GLY A 229 -9.17 -4.45 1.08
N ASN A 230 -8.98 -3.87 2.27
CA ASN A 230 -8.78 -4.61 3.50
C ASN A 230 -9.37 -3.81 4.67
N PHE A 231 -10.63 -4.09 4.99
CA PHE A 231 -11.32 -3.50 6.13
C PHE A 231 -11.91 -4.62 6.98
N LYS A 232 -11.33 -4.86 8.17
CA LYS A 232 -11.73 -5.98 9.06
C LYS A 232 -11.75 -7.33 8.32
N SER A 233 -10.75 -7.62 7.51
CA SER A 233 -10.64 -8.79 6.60
C SER A 233 -11.57 -8.79 5.39
N ALA A 234 -12.47 -7.82 5.22
CA ALA A 234 -13.33 -7.70 4.04
C ALA A 234 -12.60 -7.03 2.87
N TRP A 235 -13.01 -7.34 1.65
CA TRP A 235 -12.52 -6.71 0.41
C TRP A 235 -13.66 -6.02 -0.34
N VAL A 236 -13.34 -5.21 -1.35
CA VAL A 236 -14.31 -4.46 -2.16
C VAL A 236 -14.30 -4.94 -3.60
N ALA A 237 -13.11 -5.17 -4.17
CA ALA A 237 -12.94 -5.44 -5.60
C ALA A 237 -12.50 -6.88 -5.89
N GLU A 238 -12.92 -7.39 -7.04
CA GLU A 238 -12.52 -8.67 -7.60
C GLU A 238 -12.08 -8.49 -9.06
N GLY A 239 -11.35 -9.45 -9.60
CA GLY A 239 -10.89 -9.45 -11.00
C GLY A 239 -9.38 -9.48 -11.14
N GLY A 240 -8.90 -10.14 -12.22
CA GLY A 240 -7.49 -10.19 -12.57
C GLY A 240 -6.96 -8.85 -13.09
N TYR A 241 -5.65 -8.65 -13.05
CA TYR A 241 -5.01 -7.37 -13.38
C TYR A 241 -4.99 -7.03 -14.88
N GLU A 242 -5.46 -7.90 -15.75
CA GLU A 242 -5.40 -7.73 -17.22
C GLU A 242 -5.87 -6.35 -17.70
N PRO A 243 -7.02 -5.77 -17.23
CA PRO A 243 -7.51 -4.48 -17.74
C PRO A 243 -6.63 -3.28 -17.43
N VAL A 244 -5.69 -3.41 -16.47
CA VAL A 244 -4.88 -2.29 -15.96
C VAL A 244 -3.38 -2.53 -16.06
N ALA A 245 -2.94 -3.76 -16.36
CA ALA A 245 -1.56 -4.20 -16.21
C ALA A 245 -0.57 -3.35 -17.01
N GLU A 246 -0.81 -3.13 -18.29
CA GLU A 246 0.09 -2.36 -19.14
C GLU A 246 0.30 -0.94 -18.61
N SER A 247 -0.79 -0.26 -18.25
CA SER A 247 -0.72 1.08 -17.67
C SER A 247 -0.05 1.08 -16.31
N MET A 248 -0.44 0.18 -15.41
CA MET A 248 0.10 0.07 -14.06
C MET A 248 1.61 -0.14 -14.08
N PHE A 249 2.09 -1.07 -14.90
CA PHE A 249 3.52 -1.35 -15.01
C PHE A 249 4.33 -0.22 -15.68
N SER A 250 3.67 0.71 -16.36
CA SER A 250 4.30 1.91 -16.93
C SER A 250 4.48 3.05 -15.91
N SER A 251 4.02 2.92 -14.66
CA SER A 251 4.03 3.98 -13.64
C SER A 251 5.40 4.44 -13.18
N GLY A 252 6.48 3.73 -13.52
CA GLY A 252 7.86 4.13 -13.24
C GLY A 252 8.38 3.72 -11.86
N VAL A 253 7.59 3.11 -10.98
CA VAL A 253 8.05 2.54 -9.71
C VAL A 253 9.06 1.39 -9.93
N ASP A 254 9.81 1.04 -8.90
CA ASP A 254 10.87 0.02 -9.01
C ASP A 254 10.36 -1.40 -8.83
N ALA A 255 9.25 -1.57 -8.11
CA ALA A 255 8.62 -2.86 -7.91
C ALA A 255 7.13 -2.74 -7.56
N PHE A 256 6.42 -3.86 -7.71
CA PHE A 256 4.98 -3.97 -7.52
C PHE A 256 4.67 -5.06 -6.52
N PHE A 257 4.03 -4.70 -5.40
CA PHE A 257 3.42 -5.61 -4.45
C PHE A 257 2.00 -5.91 -4.92
N MET A 258 1.72 -7.14 -5.31
CA MET A 258 0.47 -7.50 -5.98
C MET A 258 -0.21 -8.66 -5.26
N GLU A 259 -1.53 -8.56 -5.06
CA GLU A 259 -2.33 -9.64 -4.47
C GLU A 259 -2.54 -10.79 -5.45
N PHE A 260 -2.18 -12.01 -5.00
CA PHE A 260 -2.43 -13.28 -5.69
C PHE A 260 -2.77 -14.41 -4.70
N ASP A 261 -3.30 -14.07 -3.53
CA ASP A 261 -3.58 -15.04 -2.47
C ASP A 261 -4.76 -15.98 -2.79
N THR A 262 -5.77 -15.49 -3.52
CA THR A 262 -6.97 -16.25 -3.87
C THR A 262 -7.37 -16.03 -5.34
N GLU A 263 -8.32 -16.84 -5.82
CA GLU A 263 -8.84 -16.80 -7.20
C GLU A 263 -9.46 -15.43 -7.57
N ARG A 264 -9.94 -14.65 -6.59
CA ARG A 264 -10.47 -13.28 -6.85
C ARG A 264 -9.45 -12.37 -7.52
N ALA A 265 -8.15 -12.66 -7.40
CA ALA A 265 -7.08 -11.86 -7.97
C ALA A 265 -6.75 -12.24 -9.43
N GLY A 266 -7.33 -13.32 -9.95
CA GLY A 266 -6.98 -13.87 -11.26
C GLY A 266 -5.62 -14.58 -11.28
N GLY A 267 -5.13 -14.90 -12.47
CA GLY A 267 -3.86 -15.57 -12.70
C GLY A 267 -2.66 -14.61 -12.82
N PHE A 268 -1.51 -15.18 -13.17
CA PHE A 268 -0.24 -14.46 -13.31
C PHE A 268 0.04 -13.93 -14.72
N GLU A 269 -0.84 -14.21 -15.71
CA GLU A 269 -0.67 -13.80 -17.10
C GLU A 269 -0.40 -12.30 -17.29
N PRO A 270 -1.02 -11.39 -16.51
CA PRO A 270 -0.75 -9.95 -16.60
C PRO A 270 0.70 -9.56 -16.28
N LEU A 271 1.47 -10.43 -15.61
CA LEU A 271 2.88 -10.18 -15.31
C LEU A 271 3.77 -10.14 -16.55
N ARG A 272 3.30 -10.62 -17.72
CA ARG A 272 4.02 -10.49 -18.99
C ARG A 272 4.28 -9.03 -19.40
N PHE A 273 3.51 -8.09 -18.86
CA PHE A 273 3.69 -6.65 -19.09
C PHE A 273 4.73 -5.99 -18.17
N VAL A 274 5.28 -6.72 -17.20
CA VAL A 274 6.30 -6.19 -16.27
C VAL A 274 7.56 -5.80 -17.06
N PRO A 275 7.99 -4.53 -17.00
CA PRO A 275 9.17 -4.10 -17.71
C PRO A 275 10.43 -4.83 -17.21
N LYS A 276 11.36 -5.09 -18.14
CA LYS A 276 12.62 -5.77 -17.80
C LYS A 276 13.35 -5.07 -16.65
N GLY A 277 13.77 -5.84 -15.66
CA GLY A 277 14.51 -5.35 -14.49
C GLY A 277 13.64 -4.81 -13.37
N LYS A 278 12.31 -4.69 -13.55
CA LYS A 278 11.39 -4.40 -12.45
C LYS A 278 11.09 -5.67 -11.65
N LYS A 279 10.83 -5.50 -10.35
CA LYS A 279 10.52 -6.64 -9.47
C LYS A 279 9.03 -6.73 -9.19
N VAL A 280 8.58 -7.96 -8.95
CA VAL A 280 7.23 -8.26 -8.47
C VAL A 280 7.34 -8.93 -7.11
N VAL A 281 6.69 -8.38 -6.12
CA VAL A 281 6.52 -8.98 -4.80
C VAL A 281 5.15 -9.65 -4.80
N ALA A 282 5.17 -10.96 -4.93
CA ALA A 282 3.95 -11.76 -5.00
C ALA A 282 3.32 -11.89 -3.62
N GLY A 283 2.18 -11.27 -3.44
CA GLY A 283 1.37 -11.32 -2.23
C GLY A 283 0.55 -12.60 -2.18
N LEU A 284 1.16 -13.69 -1.73
CA LEU A 284 0.56 -15.03 -1.76
C LEU A 284 0.03 -15.49 -0.40
N VAL A 285 0.50 -14.87 0.69
CA VAL A 285 0.07 -15.22 2.05
C VAL A 285 -1.06 -14.30 2.47
N SER A 286 -2.23 -14.86 2.74
CA SER A 286 -3.43 -14.06 3.05
C SER A 286 -3.34 -13.42 4.43
N SER A 287 -3.58 -12.12 4.50
CA SER A 287 -3.77 -11.41 5.78
C SER A 287 -5.24 -11.36 6.22
N LYS A 288 -6.15 -12.09 5.56
CA LYS A 288 -7.61 -12.05 5.78
C LYS A 288 -8.15 -13.30 6.47
N ILE A 289 -7.44 -14.42 6.36
CA ILE A 289 -7.81 -15.73 6.92
C ILE A 289 -6.69 -16.24 7.84
N ASN A 290 -7.06 -17.00 8.86
CA ASN A 290 -6.13 -17.49 9.88
C ASN A 290 -5.38 -18.77 9.47
N SER A 291 -5.85 -19.51 8.47
CA SER A 291 -5.14 -20.68 7.96
C SER A 291 -3.76 -20.29 7.42
N LEU A 292 -2.76 -21.08 7.78
CA LEU A 292 -1.39 -20.88 7.31
C LEU A 292 -1.19 -21.64 5.99
N GLU A 293 -0.75 -20.94 4.97
CA GLU A 293 -0.51 -21.48 3.63
C GLU A 293 0.56 -22.57 3.66
N SER A 294 0.40 -23.63 2.84
CA SER A 294 1.42 -24.66 2.71
C SER A 294 2.65 -24.13 1.96
N LYS A 295 3.84 -24.60 2.34
CA LYS A 295 5.08 -24.20 1.67
C LYS A 295 5.07 -24.64 0.20
N ASP A 296 4.57 -25.83 -0.08
CA ASP A 296 4.54 -26.37 -1.44
C ASP A 296 3.59 -25.61 -2.36
N ASP A 297 2.44 -25.15 -1.84
CA ASP A 297 1.52 -24.33 -2.64
C ASP A 297 2.12 -22.96 -2.93
N LEU A 298 2.80 -22.34 -1.96
CA LEU A 298 3.51 -21.07 -2.17
C LEU A 298 4.62 -21.19 -3.21
N LYS A 299 5.40 -22.29 -3.16
CA LYS A 299 6.45 -22.57 -4.16
C LYS A 299 5.87 -22.78 -5.56
N LYS A 300 4.80 -23.58 -5.69
CA LYS A 300 4.10 -23.77 -6.97
C LYS A 300 3.61 -22.46 -7.56
N LYS A 301 3.02 -21.57 -6.75
CA LYS A 301 2.59 -20.25 -7.20
C LYS A 301 3.77 -19.36 -7.64
N ILE A 302 4.91 -19.43 -6.96
CA ILE A 302 6.12 -18.72 -7.41
C ILE A 302 6.63 -19.30 -8.73
N ASP A 303 6.63 -20.63 -8.90
CA ASP A 303 7.01 -21.28 -10.17
C ASP A 303 6.07 -20.90 -11.33
N GLU A 304 4.77 -20.73 -11.04
CA GLU A 304 3.81 -20.22 -12.02
C GLU A 304 4.09 -18.76 -12.41
N ALA A 305 4.35 -17.90 -11.44
CA ALA A 305 4.72 -16.50 -11.69
C ALA A 305 6.04 -16.40 -12.45
N ALA A 306 6.98 -17.32 -12.21
CA ALA A 306 8.29 -17.37 -12.85
C ALA A 306 8.22 -17.66 -14.36
N LYS A 307 7.07 -18.12 -14.88
CA LYS A 307 6.84 -18.25 -16.33
C LYS A 307 6.74 -16.90 -17.05
N TYR A 308 6.44 -15.83 -16.31
CA TYR A 308 6.23 -14.47 -16.84
C TYR A 308 7.30 -13.48 -16.41
N VAL A 309 7.85 -13.63 -15.20
CA VAL A 309 8.87 -12.75 -14.62
C VAL A 309 10.03 -13.61 -14.12
N PRO A 310 11.29 -13.33 -14.51
CA PRO A 310 12.44 -14.11 -14.06
C PRO A 310 12.46 -14.25 -12.53
N LEU A 311 12.83 -15.44 -12.02
CA LEU A 311 12.81 -15.76 -10.58
C LEU A 311 13.64 -14.76 -9.75
N GLU A 312 14.73 -14.24 -10.32
CA GLU A 312 15.55 -13.19 -9.70
C GLU A 312 14.85 -11.85 -9.55
N ASN A 313 13.72 -11.64 -10.23
CA ASN A 313 12.87 -10.45 -10.12
C ASN A 313 11.60 -10.70 -9.31
N LEU A 314 11.41 -11.92 -8.78
CA LEU A 314 10.29 -12.26 -7.89
C LEU A 314 10.72 -12.15 -6.43
N CYS A 315 9.78 -11.73 -5.58
CA CYS A 315 9.85 -11.71 -4.14
C CYS A 315 8.52 -12.23 -3.56
N LEU A 316 8.46 -12.52 -2.28
CA LEU A 316 7.28 -13.06 -1.61
C LEU A 316 6.84 -12.13 -0.46
N SER A 317 5.54 -11.93 -0.30
CA SER A 317 4.96 -11.17 0.81
C SER A 317 3.56 -11.68 1.20
N PRO A 318 3.01 -11.20 2.34
CA PRO A 318 1.57 -11.20 2.52
C PRO A 318 0.87 -10.38 1.44
N GLN A 319 -0.39 -10.74 1.12
CA GLN A 319 -1.14 -10.08 0.05
C GLN A 319 -1.49 -8.62 0.36
N CYS A 320 -1.60 -8.26 1.64
CA CYS A 320 -1.87 -6.92 2.15
C CYS A 320 -1.24 -6.74 3.53
N GLY A 321 -1.34 -5.53 4.10
CA GLY A 321 -1.06 -5.32 5.52
C GLY A 321 -2.06 -6.05 6.42
N PHE A 322 -1.68 -6.25 7.68
CA PHE A 322 -2.53 -6.95 8.67
C PHE A 322 -3.53 -6.02 9.36
N SER A 323 -3.35 -4.71 9.28
CA SER A 323 -4.25 -3.75 9.94
C SER A 323 -4.22 -2.39 9.24
N SER A 324 -4.85 -2.30 8.06
CA SER A 324 -4.88 -1.08 7.24
C SER A 324 -5.61 0.10 7.90
N THR A 325 -6.39 -0.17 8.94
CA THR A 325 -7.10 0.84 9.74
C THR A 325 -6.98 0.52 11.24
N HIS A 326 -7.30 1.49 12.09
CA HIS A 326 -7.31 1.29 13.55
C HIS A 326 -8.26 0.18 14.03
N HIS A 327 -9.21 -0.24 13.21
CA HIS A 327 -10.17 -1.31 13.55
C HIS A 327 -9.56 -2.71 13.62
N GLY A 328 -8.32 -2.89 13.12
CA GLY A 328 -7.65 -4.19 13.14
C GLY A 328 -8.15 -5.16 12.06
N ASN A 329 -8.00 -6.44 12.38
CA ASN A 329 -8.29 -7.56 11.51
C ASN A 329 -8.87 -8.72 12.35
N LYS A 330 -9.34 -9.79 11.70
CA LYS A 330 -9.84 -11.01 12.38
C LYS A 330 -8.71 -11.93 12.86
N LEU A 331 -7.48 -11.71 12.40
CA LEU A 331 -6.32 -12.48 12.83
C LEU A 331 -5.85 -12.05 14.22
N THR A 332 -5.29 -13.01 14.94
CA THR A 332 -4.56 -12.75 16.19
C THR A 332 -3.12 -12.28 15.89
N PRO A 333 -2.45 -11.62 16.87
CA PRO A 333 -1.05 -11.28 16.73
C PRO A 333 -0.14 -12.49 16.43
N ASP A 334 -0.40 -13.65 17.04
CA ASP A 334 0.40 -14.86 16.80
C ASP A 334 0.21 -15.40 15.38
N GLU A 335 -1.00 -15.38 14.85
CA GLU A 335 -1.27 -15.76 13.46
C GLU A 335 -0.56 -14.81 12.49
N GLN A 336 -0.58 -13.50 12.74
CA GLN A 336 0.19 -12.52 11.95
C GLN A 336 1.68 -12.89 11.90
N TRP A 337 2.29 -13.17 13.06
CA TRP A 337 3.72 -13.47 13.10
C TRP A 337 4.06 -14.79 12.42
N ARG A 338 3.25 -15.83 12.61
CA ARG A 338 3.41 -17.12 11.89
C ARG A 338 3.36 -16.95 10.36
N LYS A 339 2.49 -16.06 9.87
CA LYS A 339 2.41 -15.77 8.42
C LYS A 339 3.66 -15.06 7.90
N LEU A 340 4.21 -14.11 8.65
CA LEU A 340 5.47 -13.46 8.30
C LEU A 340 6.67 -14.44 8.37
N GLU A 341 6.71 -15.29 9.35
CA GLU A 341 7.69 -16.38 9.45
C GLU A 341 7.58 -17.36 8.28
N ARG A 342 6.36 -17.70 7.83
CA ARG A 342 6.11 -18.51 6.63
C ARG A 342 6.65 -17.86 5.37
N VAL A 343 6.49 -16.57 5.20
CA VAL A 343 7.09 -15.81 4.09
C VAL A 343 8.60 -15.93 4.11
N LEU A 344 9.23 -15.78 5.28
CA LEU A 344 10.67 -15.91 5.45
C LEU A 344 11.18 -17.34 5.18
N GLU A 345 10.50 -18.36 5.71
CA GLU A 345 10.84 -19.76 5.49
C GLU A 345 10.84 -20.11 4.00
N VAL A 346 9.73 -19.82 3.32
CA VAL A 346 9.58 -20.14 1.89
C VAL A 346 10.56 -19.35 1.04
N SER A 347 10.78 -18.07 1.38
CA SER A 347 11.74 -17.23 0.69
C SER A 347 13.17 -17.80 0.78
N ARG A 348 13.60 -18.26 1.95
CA ARG A 348 14.92 -18.91 2.13
C ARG A 348 15.05 -20.18 1.33
N GLU A 349 13.99 -20.98 1.25
CA GLU A 349 14.00 -22.23 0.49
C GLU A 349 14.07 -22.00 -1.02
N ILE A 350 13.37 -20.96 -1.56
CA ILE A 350 13.34 -20.67 -3.00
C ILE A 350 14.64 -19.99 -3.47
N TRP A 351 15.06 -18.93 -2.76
CA TRP A 351 16.20 -18.11 -3.21
C TRP A 351 17.51 -18.41 -2.50
N ARG A 352 17.54 -19.37 -1.57
CA ARG A 352 18.71 -19.75 -0.77
C ARG A 352 19.41 -18.52 -0.11
N ALA A 353 18.58 -17.58 0.38
CA ALA A 353 19.00 -16.28 0.91
C ALA A 353 18.97 -16.28 2.45
#